data_4a5271667aaeb965a5be854e03a061c8
#
_entry.id   4a5271667aaeb965a5be854e03a061c8
#
_cell.length_a   1.000
_cell.length_b   1.000
_cell.length_c   1.000
_cell.angle_alpha   90.00
_cell.angle_beta   90.00
_cell.angle_gamma   90.00
#
_symmetry.space_group_name_H-M   'P 1'
#
loop_
_entity.id
_entity.type
_entity.pdbx_description
1 polymer ?
#
loop_
_entity_poly.entity_id
_entity_poly.type
_entity_poly.pdbx_seq_one_letter_code
_entity_poly.pdbx_strand_id
1 'polypeptide(L)'
;MKHTVLPIAKLSIALTVLTAFCVPSSVYANPLSSPSIGVEQIKPKESRRIAVLDFDYANVSKTGLSYGLYGQNGASKGISNLLTNELVKEGTYILVERSKVDAILAEQNLGRSGRIEPTTAAQIGRVLGVDAVLIGSITQFHVEEQSKGGSVGGFFGLGGKQKTQVAIVQLSTRLVSTATGEILTAAEGTGQADQSGGRGRILGIGVNTDSDSSERLLGEASGQAVDKIVAQLAAVAPQLAAQPATLPVEEMVVADVTGNQIVLNKGGAHGFRPGMVVSVERVIKDIKDPTTGKLLRRQTESVGRIQLTEVDAQSSVGKILTGTGFKVGDVAKAVE
;
A
#
# COMPACT_ATOMS: atom_id res chain seq x y z
N MET A 1 -75.09 -5.43 -27.13
CA MET A 1 -76.15 -4.46 -27.45
C MET A 1 -75.53 -3.13 -27.79
N LYS A 2 -75.88 -2.71 -29.04
CA LYS A 2 -75.83 -1.33 -29.62
C LYS A 2 -74.44 -0.65 -29.66
N HIS A 3 -73.77 -0.64 -30.82
CA HIS A 3 -73.98 0.16 -32.02
C HIS A 3 -74.04 1.69 -31.72
N THR A 4 -73.11 2.53 -32.28
CA THR A 4 -73.37 3.22 -33.53
C THR A 4 -72.23 4.23 -33.78
N VAL A 5 -71.40 4.11 -34.81
CA VAL A 5 -71.40 4.82 -36.09
C VAL A 5 -70.86 6.27 -36.11
N LEU A 6 -69.82 6.45 -36.95
CA LEU A 6 -69.25 7.67 -37.52
C LEU A 6 -70.33 8.54 -38.27
N PRO A 7 -70.06 9.80 -38.60
CA PRO A 7 -69.86 10.06 -40.00
C PRO A 7 -68.72 11.03 -40.36
N ILE A 8 -68.31 10.84 -41.62
CA ILE A 8 -67.47 11.51 -42.58
C ILE A 8 -68.13 12.82 -43.07
N ALA A 9 -67.35 13.81 -43.41
CA ALA A 9 -67.43 14.75 -44.53
C ALA A 9 -66.88 16.17 -44.10
N LYS A 10 -66.23 16.94 -44.86
CA LYS A 10 -66.09 17.16 -46.35
C LYS A 10 -64.87 18.04 -46.60
N LEU A 11 -64.21 17.72 -47.64
CA LEU A 11 -63.37 18.42 -48.59
C LEU A 11 -63.83 19.91 -48.87
N SER A 12 -62.89 20.89 -48.87
CA SER A 12 -62.99 22.05 -49.68
C SER A 12 -61.65 22.59 -50.06
N ILE A 13 -61.43 22.59 -51.37
CA ILE A 13 -60.31 23.12 -52.13
C ILE A 13 -60.50 24.59 -52.25
N ALA A 14 -59.53 25.44 -51.93
CA ALA A 14 -59.41 26.80 -52.43
C ALA A 14 -57.94 27.10 -52.80
N LEU A 15 -57.75 27.20 -54.05
CA LEU A 15 -56.60 27.65 -54.81
C LEU A 15 -56.54 29.19 -54.77
N THR A 16 -55.40 29.80 -54.33
CA THR A 16 -55.02 31.17 -54.82
C THR A 16 -53.54 31.48 -54.56
N VAL A 17 -52.85 31.69 -55.65
CA VAL A 17 -51.92 32.76 -56.05
C VAL A 17 -50.56 32.92 -55.37
N LEU A 18 -49.59 32.57 -56.15
CA LEU A 18 -48.18 32.88 -56.28
C LEU A 18 -47.86 34.41 -56.07
N THR A 19 -46.98 34.69 -55.07
CA THR A 19 -46.08 35.86 -55.14
C THR A 19 -44.70 35.46 -54.62
N ALA A 20 -43.77 35.56 -55.56
CA ALA A 20 -42.36 35.37 -55.31
C ALA A 20 -41.78 36.50 -54.47
N PHE A 21 -41.24 36.22 -53.28
CA PHE A 21 -40.36 37.14 -52.58
C PHE A 21 -38.98 36.48 -52.44
N CYS A 22 -38.06 37.07 -53.21
CA CYS A 22 -36.65 36.75 -53.17
C CYS A 22 -36.04 37.28 -51.86
N VAL A 23 -35.61 36.43 -50.94
CA VAL A 23 -34.84 36.76 -49.74
C VAL A 23 -33.49 36.12 -49.83
N PRO A 24 -32.39 36.86 -49.68
CA PRO A 24 -31.05 36.26 -49.78
C PRO A 24 -30.76 35.35 -48.59
N SER A 25 -30.34 34.14 -48.90
CA SER A 25 -29.91 33.13 -47.95
C SER A 25 -28.57 33.52 -47.33
N SER A 26 -28.59 34.11 -46.15
CA SER A 26 -27.42 34.06 -45.26
C SER A 26 -27.52 32.77 -44.42
N VAL A 27 -26.89 31.72 -44.91
CA VAL A 27 -26.68 30.50 -44.19
C VAL A 27 -25.65 30.79 -43.09
N TYR A 28 -26.12 31.12 -41.88
CA TYR A 28 -25.28 30.94 -40.69
C TYR A 28 -25.14 29.44 -40.42
N ALA A 29 -24.02 28.92 -40.86
CA ALA A 29 -23.58 27.60 -40.41
C ALA A 29 -23.31 27.70 -38.89
N ASN A 30 -24.24 27.17 -38.10
CA ASN A 30 -23.98 26.85 -36.71
C ASN A 30 -22.87 25.79 -36.70
N PRO A 31 -21.69 26.03 -36.11
CA PRO A 31 -20.76 24.93 -35.88
C PRO A 31 -21.44 23.99 -34.88
N LEU A 32 -21.70 22.78 -35.36
CA LEU A 32 -22.03 21.64 -34.49
C LEU A 32 -20.99 21.60 -33.39
N SER A 33 -21.37 22.07 -32.20
CA SER A 33 -20.62 21.81 -31.00
C SER A 33 -20.58 20.28 -30.83
N SER A 34 -19.50 19.69 -31.25
CA SER A 34 -19.18 18.32 -30.90
C SER A 34 -19.27 18.19 -29.36
N PRO A 35 -20.02 17.24 -28.83
CA PRO A 35 -19.93 17.00 -27.40
C PRO A 35 -18.46 16.66 -27.10
N SER A 36 -17.78 17.58 -26.41
CA SER A 36 -16.52 17.24 -25.78
C SER A 36 -16.85 16.13 -24.77
N ILE A 37 -16.61 14.89 -25.18
CA ILE A 37 -16.48 13.79 -24.25
C ILE A 37 -15.32 14.25 -23.35
N GLY A 38 -15.65 14.80 -22.20
CA GLY A 38 -14.70 15.03 -21.14
C GLY A 38 -14.09 13.66 -20.84
N VAL A 39 -12.94 13.38 -21.42
CA VAL A 39 -12.07 12.34 -20.91
C VAL A 39 -11.71 12.85 -19.53
N GLU A 40 -12.52 12.44 -18.54
CA GLU A 40 -12.16 12.57 -17.15
C GLU A 40 -10.80 11.90 -17.07
N GLN A 41 -9.76 12.71 -17.00
CA GLN A 41 -8.41 12.21 -16.78
C GLN A 41 -8.48 11.53 -15.44
N ILE A 42 -8.61 10.20 -15.46
CA ILE A 42 -8.39 9.34 -14.28
C ILE A 42 -6.96 9.70 -13.87
N LYS A 43 -6.84 10.68 -12.94
CA LYS A 43 -5.57 10.88 -12.24
C LYS A 43 -5.16 9.51 -11.75
N PRO A 44 -4.00 8.99 -12.13
CA PRO A 44 -3.55 7.72 -11.60
C PRO A 44 -3.65 7.88 -10.09
N LYS A 45 -4.40 6.98 -9.44
CA LYS A 45 -4.51 6.92 -7.99
C LYS A 45 -3.07 6.88 -7.49
N GLU A 46 -2.60 7.96 -6.88
CA GLU A 46 -1.24 8.04 -6.36
C GLU A 46 -1.15 7.06 -5.17
N SER A 47 -0.94 5.80 -5.51
CA SER A 47 -0.76 4.76 -4.50
C SER A 47 0.53 5.03 -3.75
N ARG A 48 0.43 5.22 -2.44
CA ARG A 48 1.57 5.46 -1.57
C ARG A 48 2.39 4.19 -1.36
N ARG A 49 3.70 4.36 -1.29
CA ARG A 49 4.62 3.25 -1.02
C ARG A 49 4.72 3.04 0.48
N ILE A 50 4.54 1.80 0.89
CA ILE A 50 4.70 1.42 2.29
C ILE A 50 5.62 0.20 2.43
N ALA A 51 6.26 0.09 3.59
CA ALA A 51 7.01 -1.10 4.00
C ALA A 51 6.36 -1.71 5.23
N VAL A 52 6.28 -3.03 5.27
CA VAL A 52 5.82 -3.79 6.44
C VAL A 52 7.07 -4.34 7.14
N LEU A 53 7.26 -3.97 8.40
CA LEU A 53 8.33 -4.51 9.24
C LEU A 53 7.86 -5.77 9.97
N ASP A 54 8.81 -6.50 10.57
CA ASP A 54 8.48 -7.67 11.38
C ASP A 54 7.65 -7.27 12.60
N PHE A 55 6.68 -8.13 12.91
CA PHE A 55 5.90 -8.00 14.12
C PHE A 55 6.74 -8.40 15.34
N ASP A 56 6.72 -7.59 16.38
CA ASP A 56 7.27 -7.96 17.66
C ASP A 56 6.24 -8.73 18.52
N TYR A 57 6.72 -9.40 19.57
CA TYR A 57 5.86 -10.02 20.57
C TYR A 57 5.71 -9.10 21.78
N ALA A 58 4.55 -8.47 21.92
CA ALA A 58 4.21 -7.67 23.08
C ALA A 58 3.63 -8.55 24.18
N ASN A 59 4.45 -8.92 25.17
CA ASN A 59 4.01 -9.58 26.42
C ASN A 59 3.22 -10.90 26.25
N VAL A 60 3.41 -11.63 25.14
CA VAL A 60 2.77 -12.94 24.99
C VAL A 60 3.41 -13.92 25.97
N SER A 61 2.55 -14.57 26.78
CA SER A 61 2.99 -15.61 27.72
C SER A 61 3.77 -16.68 26.96
N LYS A 62 5.03 -16.91 27.36
CA LYS A 62 5.94 -17.87 26.71
C LYS A 62 5.56 -19.34 26.99
N THR A 63 4.39 -19.55 27.60
CA THR A 63 3.85 -20.86 27.98
C THR A 63 2.71 -21.23 27.05
N GLY A 64 3.00 -22.04 26.05
CA GLY A 64 1.99 -22.60 25.16
C GLY A 64 2.58 -23.36 23.98
N LEU A 65 1.79 -24.25 23.40
CA LEU A 65 2.14 -25.10 22.26
C LEU A 65 2.67 -24.28 21.06
N SER A 66 2.17 -23.07 20.88
CA SER A 66 2.50 -22.14 19.80
C SER A 66 3.97 -21.69 19.84
N TYR A 67 4.56 -21.53 21.04
CA TYR A 67 5.95 -21.12 21.18
C TYR A 67 6.93 -22.24 20.80
N GLY A 68 6.54 -23.49 21.04
CA GLY A 68 7.36 -24.66 20.69
C GLY A 68 7.37 -24.98 19.20
N LEU A 69 6.28 -24.70 18.48
CA LEU A 69 6.11 -25.07 17.07
C LEU A 69 6.69 -24.04 16.09
N TYR A 70 6.53 -22.73 16.37
CA TYR A 70 6.92 -21.69 15.41
C TYR A 70 8.14 -20.86 15.83
N GLY A 71 8.51 -20.86 17.12
CA GLY A 71 9.46 -19.90 17.67
C GLY A 71 8.98 -18.46 17.52
N GLN A 72 9.59 -17.51 18.22
CA GLN A 72 9.21 -16.08 18.10
C GLN A 72 9.37 -15.53 16.67
N ASN A 73 10.44 -15.94 16.01
CA ASN A 73 10.76 -15.42 14.67
C ASN A 73 9.86 -15.98 13.56
N GLY A 74 9.34 -17.20 13.71
CA GLY A 74 8.50 -17.84 12.70
C GLY A 74 7.13 -17.18 12.57
N ALA A 75 6.41 -16.99 13.68
CA ALA A 75 5.09 -16.37 13.67
C ALA A 75 5.17 -14.87 13.32
N SER A 76 6.20 -14.16 13.81
CA SER A 76 6.46 -12.75 13.47
C SER A 76 6.59 -12.56 11.95
N LYS A 77 7.47 -13.31 11.30
CA LYS A 77 7.66 -13.28 9.86
C LYS A 77 6.44 -13.79 9.08
N GLY A 78 5.80 -14.84 9.58
CA GLY A 78 4.60 -15.41 8.96
C GLY A 78 3.47 -14.38 8.86
N ILE A 79 3.18 -13.69 9.95
CA ILE A 79 2.15 -12.64 10.01
C ILE A 79 2.52 -11.44 9.13
N SER A 80 3.78 -10.99 9.16
CA SER A 80 4.23 -9.89 8.30
C SER A 80 4.10 -10.23 6.81
N ASN A 81 4.43 -11.45 6.41
CA ASN A 81 4.29 -11.92 5.04
C ASN A 81 2.80 -12.04 4.64
N LEU A 82 1.96 -12.57 5.53
CA LEU A 82 0.52 -12.67 5.30
C LEU A 82 -0.09 -11.29 5.10
N LEU A 83 0.22 -10.34 5.97
CA LEU A 83 -0.25 -8.96 5.88
C LEU A 83 0.24 -8.27 4.59
N THR A 84 1.51 -8.46 4.22
CA THR A 84 2.06 -7.94 2.97
C THR A 84 1.29 -8.49 1.76
N ASN A 85 1.05 -9.80 1.72
CA ASN A 85 0.33 -10.43 0.62
C ASN A 85 -1.12 -9.93 0.51
N GLU A 86 -1.83 -9.79 1.62
CA GLU A 86 -3.20 -9.28 1.60
C GLU A 86 -3.28 -7.80 1.21
N LEU A 87 -2.34 -6.96 1.66
CA LEU A 87 -2.24 -5.56 1.22
C LEU A 87 -1.91 -5.44 -0.28
N VAL A 88 -1.08 -6.34 -0.83
CA VAL A 88 -0.80 -6.39 -2.28
C VAL A 88 -2.06 -6.78 -3.06
N LYS A 89 -2.84 -7.75 -2.59
CA LYS A 89 -4.10 -8.16 -3.22
C LYS A 89 -5.15 -7.06 -3.18
N GLU A 90 -5.22 -6.33 -2.08
CA GLU A 90 -6.13 -5.21 -1.91
C GLU A 90 -5.79 -4.04 -2.86
N GLY A 91 -4.50 -3.81 -3.16
CA GLY A 91 -4.01 -2.94 -4.23
C GLY A 91 -4.09 -1.44 -3.93
N THR A 92 -4.38 -1.02 -2.72
CA THR A 92 -4.42 0.40 -2.32
C THR A 92 -3.01 0.99 -2.17
N TYR A 93 -2.06 0.18 -1.72
CA TYR A 93 -0.69 0.56 -1.47
C TYR A 93 0.30 -0.11 -2.43
N ILE A 94 1.44 0.51 -2.64
CA ILE A 94 2.60 -0.10 -3.27
C ILE A 94 3.50 -0.62 -2.17
N LEU A 95 3.71 -1.94 -2.12
CA LEU A 95 4.53 -2.58 -1.08
C LEU A 95 5.99 -2.67 -1.53
N VAL A 96 6.91 -2.44 -0.62
CA VAL A 96 8.34 -2.71 -0.82
C VAL A 96 8.65 -4.15 -0.49
N GLU A 97 9.43 -4.80 -1.37
CA GLU A 97 9.85 -6.19 -1.21
C GLU A 97 10.60 -6.41 0.12
N ARG A 98 10.23 -7.47 0.81
CA ARG A 98 10.76 -7.84 2.12
C ARG A 98 12.28 -7.96 2.17
N SER A 99 12.87 -8.56 1.15
CA SER A 99 14.32 -8.73 1.05
C SER A 99 15.09 -7.41 1.10
N LYS A 100 14.51 -6.33 0.57
CA LYS A 100 15.10 -4.99 0.66
C LYS A 100 15.02 -4.43 2.08
N VAL A 101 13.90 -4.68 2.77
CA VAL A 101 13.72 -4.30 4.18
C VAL A 101 14.77 -4.98 5.04
N ASP A 102 14.89 -6.30 4.92
CA ASP A 102 15.84 -7.11 5.68
C ASP A 102 17.31 -6.70 5.42
N ALA A 103 17.66 -6.40 4.18
CA ALA A 103 19.01 -5.93 3.83
C ALA A 103 19.36 -4.60 4.52
N ILE A 104 18.45 -3.64 4.54
CA ILE A 104 18.67 -2.34 5.18
C ILE A 104 18.73 -2.47 6.70
N LEU A 105 17.84 -3.27 7.30
CA LEU A 105 17.86 -3.55 8.74
C LEU A 105 19.18 -4.19 9.18
N ALA A 106 19.71 -5.12 8.37
CA ALA A 106 20.98 -5.76 8.62
C ALA A 106 22.17 -4.80 8.53
N GLU A 107 22.20 -3.92 7.50
CA GLU A 107 23.25 -2.92 7.29
C GLU A 107 23.29 -1.90 8.43
N GLN A 108 22.13 -1.46 8.91
CA GLN A 108 22.03 -0.43 9.95
C GLN A 108 22.07 -0.98 11.38
N ASN A 109 22.24 -2.30 11.58
CA ASN A 109 22.18 -2.95 12.90
C ASN A 109 20.87 -2.71 13.70
N LEU A 110 19.79 -2.29 13.04
CA LEU A 110 18.52 -1.90 13.69
C LEU A 110 17.63 -3.10 14.05
N GLY A 111 17.91 -4.27 13.49
CA GLY A 111 17.11 -5.48 13.70
C GLY A 111 17.33 -6.21 15.02
N ARG A 112 18.26 -5.77 15.88
CA ARG A 112 18.65 -6.53 17.09
C ARG A 112 17.84 -6.20 18.34
N SER A 113 17.09 -5.11 18.37
CA SER A 113 16.36 -4.67 19.58
C SER A 113 14.97 -5.28 19.75
N GLY A 114 14.45 -6.02 18.78
CA GLY A 114 13.16 -6.70 18.84
C GLY A 114 11.94 -5.78 18.81
N ARG A 115 12.08 -4.49 19.13
CA ARG A 115 11.00 -3.51 19.11
C ARG A 115 11.45 -2.26 18.34
N ILE A 116 10.68 -1.92 17.32
CA ILE A 116 10.96 -0.74 16.50
C ILE A 116 10.06 0.41 16.95
N GLU A 117 10.69 1.47 17.42
CA GLU A 117 9.99 2.71 17.78
C GLU A 117 9.62 3.53 16.52
N PRO A 118 8.56 4.37 16.58
CA PRO A 118 8.10 5.14 15.42
C PRO A 118 9.18 6.01 14.75
N THR A 119 10.07 6.61 15.55
CA THR A 119 11.18 7.42 15.03
C THR A 119 12.19 6.60 14.23
N THR A 120 12.51 5.41 14.72
CA THR A 120 13.40 4.46 14.01
C THR A 120 12.71 3.93 12.75
N ALA A 121 11.40 3.61 12.81
CA ALA A 121 10.63 3.21 11.65
C ALA A 121 10.62 4.28 10.56
N ALA A 122 10.46 5.55 10.94
CA ALA A 122 10.53 6.66 9.99
C ALA A 122 11.91 6.79 9.33
N GLN A 123 13.01 6.56 10.07
CA GLN A 123 14.36 6.56 9.50
C GLN A 123 14.56 5.42 8.50
N ILE A 124 14.15 4.20 8.87
CA ILE A 124 14.17 3.02 7.98
C ILE A 124 13.38 3.32 6.71
N GLY A 125 12.19 3.86 6.84
CA GLY A 125 11.32 4.18 5.72
C GLY A 125 11.91 5.24 4.78
N ARG A 126 12.60 6.24 5.30
CA ARG A 126 13.34 7.21 4.46
C ARG A 126 14.44 6.56 3.63
N VAL A 127 15.20 5.65 4.23
CA VAL A 127 16.24 4.89 3.50
C VAL A 127 15.62 3.99 2.43
N LEU A 128 14.46 3.37 2.74
CA LEU A 128 13.70 2.54 1.79
C LEU A 128 13.02 3.35 0.68
N GLY A 129 12.90 4.67 0.82
CA GLY A 129 12.15 5.53 -0.10
C GLY A 129 10.65 5.23 -0.09
N VAL A 130 10.07 4.96 1.08
CA VAL A 130 8.63 4.74 1.27
C VAL A 130 7.98 5.91 1.99
N ASP A 131 6.68 6.11 1.78
CA ASP A 131 5.92 7.21 2.37
C ASP A 131 5.51 6.91 3.82
N ALA A 132 5.28 5.64 4.13
CA ALA A 132 4.99 5.20 5.49
C ALA A 132 5.53 3.80 5.76
N VAL A 133 5.69 3.48 7.03
CA VAL A 133 6.13 2.18 7.52
C VAL A 133 5.08 1.62 8.46
N LEU A 134 4.72 0.36 8.25
CA LEU A 134 3.83 -0.38 9.13
C LEU A 134 4.66 -1.18 10.13
N ILE A 135 4.50 -0.87 11.41
CA ILE A 135 5.05 -1.61 12.54
C ILE A 135 3.92 -2.30 13.28
N GLY A 136 4.16 -3.50 13.76
CA GLY A 136 3.13 -4.31 14.41
C GLY A 136 3.64 -5.09 15.59
N SER A 137 2.71 -5.49 16.45
CA SER A 137 2.96 -6.40 17.55
C SER A 137 1.87 -7.48 17.63
N ILE A 138 2.30 -8.68 17.99
CA ILE A 138 1.45 -9.82 18.29
C ILE A 138 1.14 -9.73 19.77
N THR A 139 -0.11 -9.49 20.13
CA THR A 139 -0.56 -9.36 21.51
C THR A 139 -1.13 -10.65 22.07
N GLN A 140 -1.73 -11.48 21.20
CA GLN A 140 -2.16 -12.85 21.53
C GLN A 140 -1.88 -13.78 20.35
N PHE A 141 -1.36 -14.99 20.67
CA PHE A 141 -1.10 -16.02 19.68
C PHE A 141 -1.05 -17.38 20.40
N HIS A 142 -2.20 -18.01 20.60
CA HIS A 142 -2.29 -19.25 21.34
C HIS A 142 -3.51 -20.08 20.93
N VAL A 143 -3.46 -21.37 21.31
CA VAL A 143 -4.59 -22.29 21.19
C VAL A 143 -5.01 -22.70 22.60
N GLU A 144 -6.30 -22.53 22.89
CA GLU A 144 -6.92 -22.97 24.13
C GLU A 144 -7.69 -24.28 23.93
N GLU A 145 -7.52 -25.24 24.84
CA GLU A 145 -8.38 -26.41 24.90
C GLU A 145 -9.52 -26.20 25.88
N GLN A 146 -10.74 -26.12 25.39
CA GLN A 146 -11.94 -26.10 26.20
C GLN A 146 -12.53 -27.53 26.30
N SER A 147 -12.50 -28.10 27.51
CA SER A 147 -13.18 -29.37 27.79
C SER A 147 -14.56 -29.11 28.36
N LYS A 148 -15.61 -29.31 27.58
CA LYS A 148 -16.98 -29.34 28.10
C LYS A 148 -17.27 -30.79 28.53
N GLY A 149 -17.13 -31.07 29.82
CA GLY A 149 -17.58 -32.30 30.45
C GLY A 149 -19.08 -32.21 30.82
N GLY A 150 -19.95 -32.72 30.00
CA GLY A 150 -21.34 -32.96 30.40
C GLY A 150 -21.44 -34.35 31.04
N SER A 151 -21.56 -34.40 32.38
CA SER A 151 -21.99 -35.63 33.05
C SER A 151 -23.50 -35.71 33.00
N VAL A 152 -24.02 -36.38 31.98
CA VAL A 152 -25.44 -36.74 31.96
C VAL A 152 -25.54 -38.24 32.23
N GLY A 153 -26.00 -38.60 33.41
CA GLY A 153 -26.44 -39.94 33.75
C GLY A 153 -25.31 -40.92 34.16
N GLY A 154 -24.97 -40.94 35.42
CA GLY A 154 -24.02 -41.85 36.07
C GLY A 154 -24.42 -43.31 36.14
N PHE A 155 -25.10 -43.90 35.17
CA PHE A 155 -25.44 -45.34 35.25
C PHE A 155 -24.99 -46.21 34.05
N PHE A 156 -24.57 -45.62 32.93
CA PHE A 156 -24.14 -46.41 31.77
C PHE A 156 -22.77 -46.02 31.15
N GLY A 157 -21.86 -45.42 31.88
CA GLY A 157 -20.46 -45.37 31.47
C GLY A 157 -20.15 -44.70 30.09
N LEU A 158 -21.06 -44.00 29.46
CA LEU A 158 -20.94 -43.33 28.18
C LEU A 158 -20.75 -41.81 28.37
N GLY A 159 -19.69 -41.43 29.08
CA GLY A 159 -19.26 -40.03 29.22
C GLY A 159 -18.32 -39.63 28.08
N GLY A 160 -18.80 -39.04 27.00
CA GLY A 160 -17.97 -38.45 25.97
C GLY A 160 -17.42 -37.10 26.45
N LYS A 161 -16.11 -36.95 26.64
CA LYS A 161 -15.46 -35.66 26.80
C LYS A 161 -15.31 -35.03 25.41
N GLN A 162 -16.08 -34.02 25.10
CA GLN A 162 -15.91 -33.23 23.88
C GLN A 162 -14.81 -32.18 24.17
N LYS A 163 -13.68 -32.29 23.48
CA LYS A 163 -12.62 -31.29 23.51
C LYS A 163 -12.81 -30.36 22.34
N THR A 164 -12.88 -29.07 22.59
CA THR A 164 -12.91 -28.03 21.57
C THR A 164 -11.60 -27.27 21.68
N GLN A 165 -10.86 -27.16 20.56
CA GLN A 165 -9.68 -26.31 20.44
C GLN A 165 -10.09 -24.99 19.84
N VAL A 166 -9.65 -23.90 20.44
CA VAL A 166 -9.91 -22.52 19.98
C VAL A 166 -8.57 -21.81 19.85
N ALA A 167 -8.25 -21.40 18.63
CA ALA A 167 -7.09 -20.55 18.37
C ALA A 167 -7.50 -19.08 18.44
N ILE A 168 -6.71 -18.27 19.12
CA ILE A 168 -6.92 -16.82 19.24
C ILE A 168 -5.63 -16.11 18.79
N VAL A 169 -5.78 -15.20 17.83
CA VAL A 169 -4.70 -14.32 17.34
C VAL A 169 -5.17 -12.89 17.46
N GLN A 170 -4.40 -12.08 18.16
CA GLN A 170 -4.63 -10.65 18.26
C GLN A 170 -3.39 -9.88 17.84
N LEU A 171 -3.57 -8.93 16.93
CA LEU A 171 -2.54 -8.11 16.34
C LEU A 171 -2.85 -6.64 16.56
N SER A 172 -1.82 -5.85 16.83
CA SER A 172 -1.91 -4.38 16.87
C SER A 172 -0.87 -3.81 15.92
N THR A 173 -1.26 -2.83 15.09
CA THR A 173 -0.37 -2.21 14.09
C THR A 173 -0.45 -0.71 14.15
N ARG A 174 0.61 -0.06 13.72
CA ARG A 174 0.70 1.39 13.57
C ARG A 174 1.33 1.74 12.24
N LEU A 175 0.69 2.61 11.47
CA LEU A 175 1.22 3.17 10.25
C LEU A 175 1.92 4.49 10.60
N VAL A 176 3.22 4.58 10.34
CA VAL A 176 4.07 5.72 10.71
C VAL A 176 4.51 6.45 9.45
N SER A 177 4.28 7.75 9.39
CA SER A 177 4.78 8.63 8.33
C SER A 177 6.31 8.69 8.35
N THR A 178 6.95 8.49 7.20
CA THR A 178 8.41 8.61 7.10
C THR A 178 8.87 10.07 7.02
N ALA A 179 8.00 10.97 6.58
CA ALA A 179 8.28 12.40 6.50
C ALA A 179 8.35 13.04 7.90
N THR A 180 7.32 12.80 8.73
CA THR A 180 7.18 13.47 10.04
C THR A 180 7.55 12.58 11.22
N GLY A 181 7.51 11.25 11.07
CA GLY A 181 7.65 10.29 12.18
C GLY A 181 6.38 10.12 13.01
N GLU A 182 5.27 10.74 12.60
CA GLU A 182 4.00 10.66 13.29
C GLU A 182 3.26 9.36 13.00
N ILE A 183 2.49 8.89 13.97
CA ILE A 183 1.58 7.76 13.80
C ILE A 183 0.32 8.27 13.10
N LEU A 184 0.11 7.82 11.85
CA LEU A 184 -1.03 8.21 11.03
C LEU A 184 -2.31 7.51 11.45
N THR A 185 -2.18 6.24 11.82
CA THR A 185 -3.27 5.41 12.29
C THR A 185 -2.76 4.22 13.08
N ALA A 186 -3.61 3.71 13.95
CA ALA A 186 -3.45 2.41 14.58
C ALA A 186 -4.60 1.50 14.09
N ALA A 187 -4.28 0.26 13.82
CA ALA A 187 -5.26 -0.75 13.41
C ALA A 187 -5.09 -2.01 14.26
N GLU A 188 -6.18 -2.61 14.66
CA GLU A 188 -6.19 -3.82 15.45
C GLU A 188 -7.01 -4.90 14.76
N GLY A 189 -6.53 -6.13 14.83
CA GLY A 189 -7.21 -7.29 14.30
C GLY A 189 -7.23 -8.43 15.32
N THR A 190 -8.40 -9.02 15.50
CA THR A 190 -8.55 -10.25 16.29
C THR A 190 -9.20 -11.30 15.42
N GLY A 191 -8.56 -12.45 15.32
CA GLY A 191 -9.08 -13.64 14.67
C GLY A 191 -9.28 -14.77 15.66
N GLN A 192 -10.28 -15.58 15.41
CA GLN A 192 -10.61 -16.75 16.22
C GLN A 192 -11.05 -17.87 15.28
N ALA A 193 -10.45 -19.04 15.46
CA ALA A 193 -10.85 -20.25 14.77
C ALA A 193 -11.03 -21.38 15.77
N ASP A 194 -12.05 -22.21 15.58
CA ASP A 194 -12.36 -23.30 16.48
C ASP A 194 -12.54 -24.63 15.76
N GLN A 195 -12.20 -25.69 16.44
CA GLN A 195 -12.45 -27.05 16.01
C GLN A 195 -12.97 -27.88 17.16
N SER A 196 -14.16 -28.40 17.03
CA SER A 196 -14.66 -29.40 17.93
C SER A 196 -14.27 -30.80 17.46
N GLY A 197 -13.34 -31.43 18.20
CA GLY A 197 -12.94 -32.82 17.98
C GLY A 197 -13.73 -33.76 18.90
N GLY A 198 -14.59 -34.58 18.32
CA GLY A 198 -15.16 -35.72 19.06
C GLY A 198 -14.15 -36.87 19.06
N ARG A 199 -13.66 -37.31 20.22
CA ARG A 199 -12.96 -38.60 20.34
C ARG A 199 -13.97 -39.74 20.19
N GLY A 200 -14.21 -40.17 18.99
CA GLY A 200 -14.84 -41.44 18.69
C GLY A 200 -13.78 -42.55 18.89
N ARG A 201 -13.91 -43.34 19.94
CA ARG A 201 -13.20 -44.62 20.04
C ARG A 201 -13.85 -45.61 19.09
N ILE A 202 -13.37 -45.69 17.87
CA ILE A 202 -13.68 -46.79 16.97
C ILE A 202 -12.52 -47.78 17.08
N LEU A 203 -12.82 -48.94 17.64
CA LEU A 203 -11.92 -50.12 17.66
C LEU A 203 -10.51 -49.93 18.29
N GLY A 204 -10.36 -49.14 19.38
CA GLY A 204 -9.12 -49.16 20.18
C GLY A 204 -7.92 -48.44 19.59
N ILE A 205 -8.01 -47.84 18.42
CA ILE A 205 -6.93 -47.08 17.79
C ILE A 205 -7.15 -45.59 18.03
N GLY A 206 -6.37 -44.99 18.91
CA GLY A 206 -6.33 -43.55 19.11
C GLY A 206 -5.56 -42.90 17.96
N VAL A 207 -6.23 -42.13 17.11
CA VAL A 207 -5.56 -41.30 16.11
C VAL A 207 -5.25 -39.97 16.78
N ASN A 208 -3.96 -39.66 17.02
CA ASN A 208 -3.48 -38.38 17.49
C ASN A 208 -3.40 -37.43 16.30
N THR A 209 -4.33 -36.46 16.21
CA THR A 209 -4.38 -35.43 15.15
C THR A 209 -4.16 -34.02 15.74
N ASP A 210 -3.39 -33.94 16.85
CA ASP A 210 -3.46 -32.72 17.68
C ASP A 210 -2.52 -31.58 17.21
N SER A 211 -1.39 -31.84 16.51
CA SER A 211 -0.46 -30.80 16.07
C SER A 211 -0.90 -30.10 14.78
N ASP A 212 -1.29 -30.84 13.76
CA ASP A 212 -1.68 -30.30 12.46
C ASP A 212 -2.95 -29.45 12.54
N SER A 213 -3.84 -29.79 13.49
CA SER A 213 -5.07 -29.02 13.73
C SER A 213 -4.78 -27.65 14.35
N SER A 214 -3.84 -27.56 15.29
CA SER A 214 -3.48 -26.31 15.94
C SER A 214 -2.83 -25.32 14.99
N GLU A 215 -1.97 -25.80 14.09
CA GLU A 215 -1.34 -24.95 13.05
C GLU A 215 -2.39 -24.39 12.09
N ARG A 216 -3.29 -25.22 11.63
CA ARG A 216 -4.37 -24.78 10.73
C ARG A 216 -5.26 -23.74 11.39
N LEU A 217 -5.65 -23.94 12.65
CA LEU A 217 -6.49 -23.00 13.41
C LEU A 217 -5.76 -21.66 13.63
N LEU A 218 -4.46 -21.67 13.98
CA LEU A 218 -3.67 -20.45 14.12
C LEU A 218 -3.52 -19.73 12.78
N GLY A 219 -3.36 -20.45 11.68
CA GLY A 219 -3.32 -19.87 10.33
C GLY A 219 -4.64 -19.19 9.96
N GLU A 220 -5.76 -19.85 10.23
CA GLU A 220 -7.11 -19.28 9.97
C GLU A 220 -7.39 -18.06 10.85
N ALA A 221 -7.11 -18.13 12.15
CA ALA A 221 -7.23 -17.00 13.06
C ALA A 221 -6.31 -15.83 12.65
N SER A 222 -5.07 -16.12 12.19
CA SER A 222 -4.16 -15.09 11.68
C SER A 222 -4.72 -14.42 10.44
N GLY A 223 -5.30 -15.17 9.49
CA GLY A 223 -5.97 -14.62 8.31
C GLY A 223 -7.07 -13.64 8.68
N GLN A 224 -8.00 -14.05 9.56
CA GLN A 224 -9.09 -13.18 10.01
C GLN A 224 -8.59 -11.90 10.71
N ALA A 225 -7.53 -11.99 11.51
CA ALA A 225 -6.93 -10.82 12.16
C ALA A 225 -6.32 -9.86 11.15
N VAL A 226 -5.61 -10.40 10.16
CA VAL A 226 -4.98 -9.62 9.08
C VAL A 226 -6.02 -8.95 8.19
N ASP A 227 -7.09 -9.64 7.80
CA ASP A 227 -8.16 -9.07 6.97
C ASP A 227 -8.79 -7.83 7.62
N LYS A 228 -9.00 -7.86 8.94
CA LYS A 228 -9.52 -6.71 9.69
C LYS A 228 -8.54 -5.54 9.70
N ILE A 229 -7.25 -5.79 9.78
CA ILE A 229 -6.21 -4.76 9.70
C ILE A 229 -6.17 -4.15 8.30
N VAL A 230 -6.17 -4.98 7.25
CA VAL A 230 -6.15 -4.53 5.86
C VAL A 230 -7.34 -3.62 5.57
N ALA A 231 -8.55 -3.99 5.99
CA ALA A 231 -9.74 -3.15 5.82
C ALA A 231 -9.61 -1.77 6.50
N GLN A 232 -9.04 -1.72 7.71
CA GLN A 232 -8.79 -0.46 8.42
C GLN A 232 -7.70 0.39 7.74
N LEU A 233 -6.62 -0.24 7.26
CA LEU A 233 -5.56 0.46 6.54
C LEU A 233 -6.03 1.01 5.19
N ALA A 234 -6.85 0.26 4.45
CA ALA A 234 -7.45 0.72 3.21
C ALA A 234 -8.31 1.98 3.40
N ALA A 235 -9.03 2.06 4.52
CA ALA A 235 -9.88 3.21 4.85
C ALA A 235 -9.08 4.50 5.09
N VAL A 236 -7.82 4.42 5.54
CA VAL A 236 -6.96 5.59 5.80
C VAL A 236 -6.04 5.96 4.64
N ALA A 237 -5.99 5.17 3.59
CA ALA A 237 -5.17 5.44 2.41
C ALA A 237 -5.38 6.84 1.79
N PRO A 238 -6.61 7.38 1.69
CA PRO A 238 -6.81 8.74 1.20
C PRO A 238 -6.14 9.81 2.07
N GLN A 239 -6.06 9.59 3.40
CA GLN A 239 -5.40 10.52 4.30
C GLN A 239 -3.87 10.51 4.10
N LEU A 240 -3.29 9.33 3.89
CA LEU A 240 -1.87 9.21 3.55
C LEU A 240 -1.58 9.84 2.16
N ALA A 241 -2.48 9.66 1.20
CA ALA A 241 -2.33 10.26 -0.13
C ALA A 241 -2.38 11.81 -0.09
N ALA A 242 -3.07 12.40 0.87
CA ALA A 242 -3.14 13.84 1.05
C ALA A 242 -1.87 14.44 1.69
N GLN A 243 -1.00 13.64 2.29
CA GLN A 243 0.25 14.12 2.87
C GLN A 243 1.31 14.39 1.80
N PRO A 244 2.28 15.30 2.05
CA PRO A 244 3.42 15.48 1.16
C PRO A 244 4.14 14.14 0.94
N ALA A 245 4.49 13.85 -0.31
CA ALA A 245 5.27 12.66 -0.60
C ALA A 245 6.66 12.80 0.02
N THR A 246 7.17 11.71 0.60
CA THR A 246 8.54 11.69 1.10
C THR A 246 9.49 11.80 -0.08
N LEU A 247 10.24 12.91 -0.12
CA LEU A 247 11.24 13.11 -1.15
C LEU A 247 12.51 12.29 -0.86
N PRO A 248 13.13 11.69 -1.89
CA PRO A 248 14.42 11.04 -1.74
C PRO A 248 15.48 12.03 -1.23
N VAL A 249 16.23 11.63 -0.22
CA VAL A 249 17.30 12.46 0.35
C VAL A 249 18.57 12.41 -0.50
N GLU A 250 18.71 11.38 -1.32
CA GLU A 250 19.90 11.16 -2.11
C GLU A 250 19.98 12.10 -3.32
N GLU A 251 21.19 12.64 -3.53
CA GLU A 251 21.51 13.45 -4.72
C GLU A 251 21.72 12.54 -5.92
N MET A 252 21.19 12.93 -7.07
CA MET A 252 21.48 12.33 -8.38
C MET A 252 22.54 13.13 -9.10
N VAL A 253 23.17 12.53 -10.09
CA VAL A 253 24.08 13.20 -11.00
C VAL A 253 23.57 13.02 -12.42
N VAL A 254 23.64 14.09 -13.21
CA VAL A 254 23.34 14.06 -14.63
C VAL A 254 24.38 13.18 -15.33
N ALA A 255 23.92 12.07 -15.89
CA ALA A 255 24.75 11.09 -16.59
C ALA A 255 24.83 11.38 -18.09
N ASP A 256 23.74 11.88 -18.69
CA ASP A 256 23.68 12.26 -20.10
C ASP A 256 22.66 13.38 -20.34
N VAL A 257 22.88 14.15 -21.41
CA VAL A 257 22.00 15.23 -21.85
C VAL A 257 21.80 15.10 -23.36
N THR A 258 20.61 14.69 -23.78
CA THR A 258 20.27 14.52 -25.19
C THR A 258 19.02 15.31 -25.54
N GLY A 259 19.19 16.45 -26.23
CA GLY A 259 18.09 17.33 -26.61
C GLY A 259 17.31 17.86 -25.39
N ASN A 260 16.06 17.44 -25.23
CA ASN A 260 15.20 17.85 -24.11
C ASN A 260 15.09 16.76 -23.01
N GLN A 261 15.88 15.69 -23.11
CA GLN A 261 15.93 14.60 -22.15
C GLN A 261 17.25 14.60 -21.39
N ILE A 262 17.15 14.31 -20.09
CA ILE A 262 18.28 14.22 -19.17
C ILE A 262 18.23 12.86 -18.50
N VAL A 263 19.32 12.11 -18.58
CA VAL A 263 19.50 10.84 -17.88
C VAL A 263 20.24 11.09 -16.57
N LEU A 264 19.72 10.50 -15.51
CA LEU A 264 20.24 10.60 -14.15
C LEU A 264 20.68 9.22 -13.65
N ASN A 265 21.73 9.20 -12.83
CA ASN A 265 22.38 7.98 -12.34
C ASN A 265 21.70 7.28 -11.18
N LYS A 266 20.47 7.70 -10.80
CA LYS A 266 19.68 7.05 -9.76
C LYS A 266 18.22 6.92 -10.19
N GLY A 267 17.57 5.89 -9.68
CA GLY A 267 16.20 5.55 -10.05
C GLY A 267 15.36 5.04 -8.90
N GLY A 268 14.45 4.11 -9.18
CA GLY A 268 13.45 3.60 -8.24
C GLY A 268 14.04 2.91 -7.01
N ALA A 269 15.24 2.31 -7.11
CA ALA A 269 15.93 1.73 -5.96
C ALA A 269 16.32 2.78 -4.91
N HIS A 270 16.42 4.04 -5.31
CA HIS A 270 16.76 5.19 -4.47
C HIS A 270 15.55 6.04 -4.08
N GLY A 271 14.33 5.54 -4.36
CA GLY A 271 13.08 6.22 -4.00
C GLY A 271 12.55 7.21 -5.05
N PHE A 272 13.22 7.40 -6.18
CA PHE A 272 12.75 8.26 -7.26
C PHE A 272 11.58 7.62 -8.02
N ARG A 273 10.66 8.44 -8.55
CA ARG A 273 9.43 7.99 -9.20
C ARG A 273 9.13 8.82 -10.45
N PRO A 274 8.45 8.27 -11.45
CA PRO A 274 7.90 9.06 -12.54
C PRO A 274 6.99 10.17 -12.01
N GLY A 275 7.05 11.34 -12.64
CA GLY A 275 6.28 12.52 -12.23
C GLY A 275 6.99 13.42 -11.21
N MET A 276 7.99 12.95 -10.47
CA MET A 276 8.75 13.79 -9.55
C MET A 276 9.47 14.91 -10.27
N VAL A 277 9.52 16.08 -9.65
CA VAL A 277 10.32 17.21 -10.10
C VAL A 277 11.64 17.22 -9.35
N VAL A 278 12.72 17.44 -10.09
CA VAL A 278 14.05 17.57 -9.51
C VAL A 278 14.67 18.90 -9.93
N SER A 279 15.31 19.57 -8.98
CA SER A 279 16.12 20.77 -9.23
C SER A 279 17.53 20.35 -9.60
N VAL A 280 18.04 20.88 -10.69
CA VAL A 280 19.40 20.61 -11.15
C VAL A 280 20.28 21.81 -10.84
N GLU A 281 21.38 21.54 -10.18
CA GLU A 281 22.35 22.54 -9.70
C GLU A 281 23.74 22.19 -10.21
N ARG A 282 24.51 23.21 -10.57
CA ARG A 282 25.94 23.05 -10.92
C ARG A 282 26.81 23.38 -9.73
N VAL A 283 27.71 22.49 -9.40
CA VAL A 283 28.71 22.73 -8.36
C VAL A 283 29.75 23.70 -8.87
N ILE A 284 29.84 24.87 -8.24
CA ILE A 284 30.85 25.89 -8.56
C ILE A 284 32.11 25.67 -7.73
N LYS A 285 31.93 25.42 -6.43
CA LYS A 285 33.05 25.28 -5.51
C LYS A 285 32.68 24.48 -4.27
N ASP A 286 33.59 23.61 -3.85
CA ASP A 286 33.53 22.95 -2.56
C ASP A 286 34.34 23.78 -1.53
N ILE A 287 33.67 24.22 -0.47
CA ILE A 287 34.27 24.93 0.66
C ILE A 287 34.61 23.89 1.72
N LYS A 288 35.87 23.69 1.98
CA LYS A 288 36.39 22.73 2.96
C LYS A 288 36.93 23.43 4.19
N ASP A 289 36.84 22.81 5.33
CA ASP A 289 37.48 23.23 6.56
C ASP A 289 39.00 23.21 6.36
N PRO A 290 39.70 24.33 6.59
CA PRO A 290 41.13 24.41 6.35
C PRO A 290 41.95 23.54 7.30
N THR A 291 41.36 23.18 8.49
CA THR A 291 42.06 22.40 9.51
C THR A 291 41.85 20.90 9.34
N THR A 292 40.62 20.50 9.00
CA THR A 292 40.23 19.08 8.95
C THR A 292 40.08 18.52 7.53
N GLY A 293 40.06 19.40 6.50
CA GLY A 293 39.83 19.04 5.10
C GLY A 293 38.37 18.58 4.82
N LYS A 294 37.49 18.54 5.83
CA LYS A 294 36.10 18.13 5.65
C LYS A 294 35.32 19.15 4.84
N LEU A 295 34.41 18.66 4.00
CA LEU A 295 33.48 19.51 3.25
C LEU A 295 32.54 20.23 4.25
N LEU A 296 32.61 21.57 4.29
CA LEU A 296 31.71 22.41 5.09
C LEU A 296 30.46 22.80 4.30
N ARG A 297 30.66 23.20 3.04
CA ARG A 297 29.58 23.65 2.18
C ARG A 297 29.95 23.48 0.72
N ARG A 298 28.95 23.14 -0.09
CA ARG A 298 29.04 23.16 -1.56
C ARG A 298 28.33 24.42 -2.05
N GLN A 299 29.01 25.20 -2.83
CA GLN A 299 28.44 26.35 -3.51
C GLN A 299 27.91 25.89 -4.86
N THR A 300 26.60 26.07 -5.08
CA THR A 300 25.93 25.63 -6.30
C THR A 300 25.23 26.80 -6.98
N GLU A 301 25.03 26.66 -8.27
CA GLU A 301 24.22 27.55 -9.11
C GLU A 301 23.08 26.75 -9.70
N SER A 302 21.87 27.31 -9.66
CA SER A 302 20.68 26.63 -10.21
C SER A 302 20.77 26.64 -11.74
N VAL A 303 20.64 25.45 -12.34
CA VAL A 303 20.62 25.23 -13.79
C VAL A 303 19.18 25.19 -14.31
N GLY A 304 18.29 24.53 -13.58
CA GLY A 304 16.89 24.40 -13.95
C GLY A 304 16.16 23.30 -13.21
N ARG A 305 14.98 22.95 -13.74
CA ARG A 305 14.14 21.87 -13.20
C ARG A 305 13.77 20.89 -14.31
N ILE A 306 13.72 19.62 -13.96
CA ILE A 306 13.29 18.55 -14.86
C ILE A 306 12.21 17.73 -14.16
N GLN A 307 11.32 17.14 -14.94
CA GLN A 307 10.34 16.17 -14.45
C GLN A 307 10.75 14.77 -14.91
N LEU A 308 10.84 13.82 -13.98
CA LEU A 308 11.14 12.43 -14.29
C LEU A 308 9.97 11.81 -15.07
N THR A 309 10.24 11.29 -16.25
CA THR A 309 9.25 10.64 -17.13
C THR A 309 9.34 9.14 -17.05
N GLU A 310 10.55 8.59 -16.95
CA GLU A 310 10.83 7.17 -16.86
C GLU A 310 11.80 6.93 -15.70
N VAL A 311 11.57 5.87 -14.95
CA VAL A 311 12.41 5.53 -13.80
C VAL A 311 12.64 4.03 -13.77
N ASP A 312 13.86 3.62 -14.06
CA ASP A 312 14.36 2.27 -13.88
C ASP A 312 14.84 2.05 -12.44
N ALA A 313 15.32 0.86 -12.12
CA ALA A 313 15.84 0.57 -10.78
C ALA A 313 17.04 1.46 -10.41
N GLN A 314 17.98 1.69 -11.33
CA GLN A 314 19.25 2.37 -11.07
C GLN A 314 19.41 3.73 -11.82
N SER A 315 18.51 4.04 -12.74
CA SER A 315 18.56 5.25 -13.55
C SER A 315 17.17 5.88 -13.71
N SER A 316 17.14 7.12 -14.12
CA SER A 316 15.91 7.80 -14.50
C SER A 316 16.14 8.75 -15.65
N VAL A 317 15.06 8.95 -16.43
CA VAL A 317 15.01 9.91 -17.54
C VAL A 317 14.05 11.02 -17.18
N GLY A 318 14.45 12.25 -17.36
CA GLY A 318 13.62 13.42 -17.12
C GLY A 318 13.53 14.33 -18.32
N LYS A 319 12.40 15.03 -18.42
CA LYS A 319 12.16 16.10 -19.41
C LYS A 319 12.40 17.46 -18.77
N ILE A 320 13.06 18.36 -19.47
CA ILE A 320 13.32 19.71 -19.01
C ILE A 320 11.99 20.47 -18.89
N LEU A 321 11.72 21.01 -17.69
CA LEU A 321 10.61 21.92 -17.41
C LEU A 321 11.05 23.38 -17.56
N THR A 322 12.20 23.72 -16.95
CA THR A 322 12.77 25.08 -16.93
C THR A 322 14.28 25.01 -16.92
N GLY A 323 14.92 26.05 -17.40
CA GLY A 323 16.38 26.17 -17.42
C GLY A 323 17.00 25.72 -18.74
N THR A 324 18.29 25.98 -18.88
CA THR A 324 19.10 25.66 -20.07
C THR A 324 20.57 25.40 -19.66
N GLY A 325 21.32 24.76 -20.56
CA GLY A 325 22.75 24.58 -20.34
C GLY A 325 23.10 23.46 -19.35
N PHE A 326 22.24 22.48 -19.21
CA PHE A 326 22.52 21.27 -18.44
C PHE A 326 23.74 20.54 -18.94
N LYS A 327 24.57 20.00 -18.04
CA LYS A 327 25.80 19.28 -18.36
C LYS A 327 25.89 17.99 -17.55
N VAL A 328 26.60 17.01 -18.12
CA VAL A 328 27.03 15.83 -17.39
C VAL A 328 27.84 16.25 -16.17
N GLY A 329 27.50 15.67 -15.00
CA GLY A 329 28.11 16.02 -13.72
C GLY A 329 27.34 17.07 -12.90
N ASP A 330 26.33 17.73 -13.46
CA ASP A 330 25.40 18.56 -12.66
C ASP A 330 24.66 17.68 -11.62
N VAL A 331 24.41 18.22 -10.43
CA VAL A 331 23.75 17.49 -9.32
C VAL A 331 22.27 17.80 -9.32
N ALA A 332 21.45 16.78 -9.13
CA ALA A 332 20.00 16.93 -9.07
C ALA A 332 19.43 16.44 -7.73
N LYS A 333 18.44 17.17 -7.20
CA LYS A 333 17.76 16.88 -5.95
C LYS A 333 16.25 16.91 -6.17
N ALA A 334 15.52 15.98 -5.53
CA ALA A 334 14.08 16.03 -5.54
C ALA A 334 13.58 17.32 -4.86
N VAL A 335 12.58 17.95 -5.46
CA VAL A 335 11.90 19.14 -4.94
C VAL A 335 10.40 18.95 -5.04
N GLU A 336 9.67 19.67 -4.20
CA GLU A 336 8.20 19.68 -4.24
C GLU A 336 7.67 20.35 -5.51
#